data_0ef620a6f26cd1293da19e5da9bc5079
#
_entry.id   0ef620a6f26cd1293da19e5da9bc5079
#
_cell.length_a   1.000
_cell.length_b   1.000
_cell.length_c   1.000
_cell.angle_alpha   90.00
_cell.angle_beta   90.00
_cell.angle_gamma   90.00
#
_symmetry.space_group_name_H-M   'P 1'
#
loop_
_entity.id
_entity.type
_entity.pdbx_description
1 polymer ?
#
loop_
_entity_poly.entity_id
_entity_poly.type
_entity_poly.pdbx_seq_one_letter_code
_entity_poly.pdbx_strand_id
1 'polypeptide(L)'
;VGLPGQTLDSFAGDLQFCIDHEIPARMWITELLPNAPMNDPAYRERWAIEADEHRVVVATATFTRDERRLMMRLRHAYTAFERFGILRLVLRYAQWDHGVPAMDVVRRILTLSETDPGRYPLLDWVSRHFDHFNAPPLGWRAFFDEVGDFLEHELGIGPSPDREAVLAAQAFVLPDVGRSFPDTRALDHDVVGWFRDHTRALWGDGVAEPLRPLSTYPATELTVYGDPLDSCGRGITATDDPRNEVLTERFWIVGHWELDSPLVSNVPEVAAAAPQFR
;
A
#
# COMPACT_ATOMS: atom_id res chain seq x y z
N VAL A 1 8.85 13.57 2.67
CA VAL A 1 9.64 13.24 1.46
C VAL A 1 10.41 14.45 1.01
N GLY A 2 11.70 14.30 0.72
CA GLY A 2 12.55 15.40 0.24
C GLY A 2 13.31 16.14 1.35
N LEU A 3 13.60 15.50 2.47
CA LEU A 3 14.48 16.07 3.50
C LEU A 3 15.94 16.06 3.01
N PRO A 4 16.74 17.10 3.32
CA PRO A 4 18.17 17.07 3.09
C PRO A 4 18.82 15.88 3.82
N GLY A 5 19.68 15.14 3.12
CA GLY A 5 20.27 13.90 3.60
C GLY A 5 19.50 12.62 3.23
N GLN A 6 18.23 12.73 2.82
CA GLN A 6 17.47 11.59 2.30
C GLN A 6 17.93 11.21 0.89
N THR A 7 18.04 9.93 0.59
CA THR A 7 18.24 9.38 -0.75
C THR A 7 17.00 8.55 -1.15
N LEU A 8 16.87 8.19 -2.41
CA LEU A 8 15.80 7.28 -2.86
C LEU A 8 15.85 5.95 -2.11
N ASP A 9 17.06 5.40 -1.89
CA ASP A 9 17.22 4.13 -1.19
C ASP A 9 16.93 4.24 0.30
N SER A 10 17.38 5.31 0.97
CA SER A 10 17.05 5.53 2.39
C SER A 10 15.55 5.71 2.59
N PHE A 11 14.89 6.43 1.67
CA PHE A 11 13.44 6.60 1.72
C PHE A 11 12.68 5.26 1.57
N ALA A 12 13.10 4.42 0.64
CA ALA A 12 12.51 3.09 0.51
C ALA A 12 12.81 2.19 1.72
N GLY A 13 14.00 2.31 2.30
CA GLY A 13 14.37 1.63 3.55
C GLY A 13 13.52 2.08 4.73
N ASP A 14 13.22 3.38 4.85
CA ASP A 14 12.31 3.90 5.88
C ASP A 14 10.90 3.31 5.73
N LEU A 15 10.40 3.17 4.50
CA LEU A 15 9.10 2.55 4.24
C LEU A 15 9.10 1.06 4.57
N GLN A 16 10.16 0.33 4.18
CA GLN A 16 10.32 -1.07 4.54
C GLN A 16 10.37 -1.24 6.07
N PHE A 17 11.13 -0.40 6.78
CA PHE A 17 11.15 -0.41 8.24
C PHE A 17 9.76 -0.21 8.85
N CYS A 18 8.97 0.71 8.30
CA CYS A 18 7.59 0.90 8.75
C CYS A 18 6.73 -0.33 8.52
N ILE A 19 6.91 -1.02 7.38
CA ILE A 19 6.23 -2.28 7.07
C ILE A 19 6.66 -3.38 8.06
N ASP A 20 7.96 -3.55 8.28
CA ASP A 20 8.52 -4.60 9.14
C ASP A 20 8.03 -4.48 10.60
N HIS A 21 7.74 -3.26 11.03
CA HIS A 21 7.31 -2.98 12.40
C HIS A 21 5.82 -2.63 12.50
N GLU A 22 5.04 -2.82 11.44
CA GLU A 22 3.62 -2.48 11.38
C GLU A 22 3.32 -1.04 11.83
N ILE A 23 4.24 -0.10 11.49
CA ILE A 23 4.10 1.33 11.81
C ILE A 23 3.38 2.03 10.66
N PRO A 24 2.20 2.63 10.88
CA PRO A 24 1.52 3.38 9.82
C PRO A 24 2.27 4.67 9.49
N ALA A 25 3.02 4.66 8.39
CA ALA A 25 3.77 5.83 7.94
C ALA A 25 2.87 6.88 7.27
N ARG A 26 2.99 8.13 7.69
CA ARG A 26 2.45 9.29 6.98
C ARG A 26 3.60 10.09 6.38
N MET A 27 3.55 10.28 5.09
CA MET A 27 4.63 10.91 4.34
C MET A 27 4.20 12.28 3.84
N TRP A 28 4.71 13.32 4.49
CA TRP A 28 4.50 14.70 4.07
C TRP A 28 5.57 15.13 3.08
N ILE A 29 5.22 16.02 2.18
CA ILE A 29 6.16 16.66 1.28
C ILE A 29 6.90 17.75 2.06
N THR A 30 8.18 17.86 1.80
CA THR A 30 9.01 18.89 2.44
C THR A 30 8.82 20.23 1.77
N GLU A 31 8.39 21.22 2.55
CA GLU A 31 8.24 22.60 2.13
C GLU A 31 9.19 23.52 2.93
N LEU A 32 9.69 24.54 2.26
CA LEU A 32 10.50 25.58 2.91
C LEU A 32 9.58 26.63 3.55
N LEU A 33 9.23 26.43 4.82
CA LEU A 33 8.46 27.41 5.56
C LEU A 33 9.28 28.68 5.81
N PRO A 34 8.68 29.88 5.77
CA PRO A 34 9.41 31.16 5.85
C PRO A 34 10.34 31.30 7.05
N ASN A 35 9.94 30.76 8.19
CA ASN A 35 10.68 30.87 9.46
C ASN A 35 11.34 29.55 9.89
N ALA A 36 11.40 28.55 9.02
CA ALA A 36 12.05 27.28 9.36
C ALA A 36 13.56 27.37 9.18
N PRO A 37 14.38 26.75 10.06
CA PRO A 37 15.83 26.70 9.91
C PRO A 37 16.29 26.17 8.55
N MET A 38 15.52 25.28 7.92
CA MET A 38 15.80 24.74 6.60
C MET A 38 15.74 25.80 5.49
N ASN A 39 15.01 26.90 5.71
CA ASN A 39 14.92 28.02 4.75
C ASN A 39 16.03 29.07 4.94
N ASP A 40 16.90 28.92 5.94
CA ASP A 40 18.08 29.78 6.11
C ASP A 40 18.98 29.68 4.88
N PRO A 41 19.49 30.82 4.34
CA PRO A 41 20.32 30.82 3.13
C PRO A 41 21.57 29.96 3.24
N ALA A 42 22.26 29.96 4.39
CA ALA A 42 23.45 29.16 4.57
C ALA A 42 23.15 27.66 4.67
N TYR A 43 22.01 27.31 5.27
CA TYR A 43 21.53 25.92 5.28
C TYR A 43 21.15 25.45 3.88
N ARG A 44 20.44 26.26 3.10
CA ARG A 44 20.07 25.95 1.71
C ARG A 44 21.29 25.76 0.82
N GLU A 45 22.28 26.64 0.94
CA GLU A 45 23.55 26.52 0.21
C GLU A 45 24.29 25.24 0.58
N ARG A 46 24.44 24.95 1.87
CA ARG A 46 25.12 23.74 2.36
C ARG A 46 24.53 22.45 1.80
N TRP A 47 23.22 22.38 1.69
CA TRP A 47 22.51 21.19 1.24
C TRP A 47 22.08 21.26 -0.25
N ALA A 48 22.50 22.28 -0.96
CA ALA A 48 22.10 22.54 -2.35
C ALA A 48 20.58 22.40 -2.55
N ILE A 49 19.78 23.00 -1.65
CA ILE A 49 18.33 22.85 -1.67
C ILE A 49 17.74 23.68 -2.82
N GLU A 50 17.11 22.99 -3.76
CA GLU A 50 16.26 23.57 -4.79
C GLU A 50 14.80 23.43 -4.38
N ALA A 51 14.03 24.50 -4.52
CA ALA A 51 12.59 24.49 -4.30
C ALA A 51 11.87 25.10 -5.52
N ASP A 52 10.63 24.67 -5.73
CA ASP A 52 9.75 25.22 -6.75
C ASP A 52 9.08 26.53 -6.28
N GLU A 53 8.20 27.08 -7.10
CA GLU A 53 7.43 28.31 -6.84
C GLU A 53 6.49 28.21 -5.63
N HIS A 54 6.10 26.99 -5.25
CA HIS A 54 5.30 26.68 -4.08
C HIS A 54 6.16 26.37 -2.83
N ARG A 55 7.48 26.60 -2.94
CA ARG A 55 8.46 26.29 -1.88
C ARG A 55 8.61 24.82 -1.56
N VAL A 56 8.14 23.93 -2.42
CA VAL A 56 8.34 22.49 -2.28
C VAL A 56 9.78 22.14 -2.67
N VAL A 57 10.48 21.40 -1.82
CA VAL A 57 11.84 20.94 -2.10
C VAL A 57 11.81 19.92 -3.25
N VAL A 58 12.52 20.22 -4.32
CA VAL A 58 12.53 19.40 -5.55
C VAL A 58 13.87 18.71 -5.82
N ALA A 59 14.97 19.20 -5.24
CA ALA A 59 16.27 18.54 -5.26
C ALA A 59 17.11 19.01 -4.07
N THR A 60 18.12 18.22 -3.71
CA THR A 60 19.14 18.55 -2.71
C THR A 60 20.49 17.96 -3.12
N ALA A 61 21.52 18.13 -2.31
CA ALA A 61 22.81 17.47 -2.52
C ALA A 61 22.72 15.92 -2.53
N THR A 62 21.63 15.34 -2.03
CA THR A 62 21.50 13.89 -1.83
C THR A 62 20.46 13.23 -2.73
N PHE A 63 19.66 13.98 -3.45
CA PHE A 63 18.75 13.48 -4.49
C PHE A 63 18.51 14.53 -5.58
N THR A 64 18.34 14.04 -6.78
CA THR A 64 18.00 14.82 -7.98
C THR A 64 16.49 15.00 -8.12
N ARG A 65 16.06 15.85 -9.07
CA ARG A 65 14.64 16.01 -9.43
C ARG A 65 14.01 14.70 -9.92
N ASP A 66 14.79 13.88 -10.63
CA ASP A 66 14.30 12.60 -11.13
C ASP A 66 14.14 11.57 -10.01
N GLU A 67 15.12 11.47 -9.10
CA GLU A 67 14.99 10.63 -7.91
C GLU A 67 13.82 11.08 -7.01
N ARG A 68 13.61 12.38 -6.88
CA ARG A 68 12.43 12.88 -6.15
C ARG A 68 11.13 12.43 -6.82
N ARG A 69 11.05 12.45 -8.16
CA ARG A 69 9.88 11.94 -8.89
C ARG A 69 9.63 10.47 -8.58
N LEU A 70 10.69 9.66 -8.53
CA LEU A 70 10.61 8.25 -8.12
C LEU A 70 10.19 8.09 -6.66
N MET A 71 10.71 8.90 -5.72
CA MET A 71 10.27 8.91 -4.33
C MET A 71 8.76 9.23 -4.22
N MET A 72 8.25 10.17 -5.02
CA MET A 72 6.83 10.52 -5.03
C MET A 72 5.97 9.37 -5.58
N ARG A 73 6.43 8.68 -6.62
CA ARG A 73 5.76 7.47 -7.12
C ARG A 73 5.76 6.35 -6.08
N LEU A 74 6.90 6.14 -5.42
CA LEU A 74 7.04 5.15 -4.35
C LEU A 74 6.12 5.45 -3.16
N ARG A 75 6.07 6.74 -2.74
CA ARG A 75 5.13 7.22 -1.73
C ARG A 75 3.68 6.90 -2.12
N HIS A 76 3.29 7.18 -3.36
CA HIS A 76 1.94 6.97 -3.84
C HIS A 76 1.59 5.47 -3.87
N ALA A 77 2.46 4.62 -4.43
CA ALA A 77 2.25 3.18 -4.45
C ALA A 77 2.21 2.56 -3.04
N TYR A 78 3.10 2.98 -2.14
CA TYR A 78 3.04 2.58 -0.73
C TYR A 78 1.70 2.97 -0.09
N THR A 79 1.23 4.18 -0.35
CA THR A 79 -0.06 4.63 0.17
C THR A 79 -1.19 3.73 -0.35
N ALA A 80 -1.24 3.46 -1.66
CA ALA A 80 -2.25 2.58 -2.25
C ALA A 80 -2.19 1.14 -1.70
N PHE A 81 -1.03 0.54 -1.78
CA PHE A 81 -0.88 -0.90 -1.54
C PHE A 81 -0.83 -1.25 -0.07
N GLU A 82 -0.14 -0.46 0.74
CA GLU A 82 0.05 -0.73 2.16
C GLU A 82 -0.98 0.00 3.03
N ARG A 83 -1.10 1.33 2.88
CA ARG A 83 -1.94 2.11 3.80
C ARG A 83 -3.42 1.97 3.54
N PHE A 84 -3.85 2.04 2.28
CA PHE A 84 -5.23 1.71 1.89
C PHE A 84 -5.47 0.20 1.84
N GLY A 85 -4.44 -0.59 2.03
CA GLY A 85 -4.54 -2.03 2.19
C GLY A 85 -4.87 -2.79 0.92
N ILE A 86 -4.70 -2.19 -0.29
CA ILE A 86 -5.08 -2.86 -1.54
C ILE A 86 -4.27 -4.14 -1.77
N LEU A 87 -2.99 -4.17 -1.36
CA LEU A 87 -2.13 -5.35 -1.46
C LEU A 87 -1.50 -5.77 -0.12
N ARG A 88 -1.98 -5.25 1.00
CA ARG A 88 -1.31 -5.44 2.30
C ARG A 88 -1.08 -6.89 2.66
N LEU A 89 -2.08 -7.76 2.55
CA LEU A 89 -1.93 -9.19 2.83
C LEU A 89 -0.99 -9.86 1.83
N VAL A 90 -1.07 -9.46 0.56
CA VAL A 90 -0.19 -9.96 -0.51
C VAL A 90 1.27 -9.57 -0.24
N LEU A 91 1.53 -8.33 0.16
CA LEU A 91 2.87 -7.86 0.52
C LEU A 91 3.42 -8.62 1.73
N ARG A 92 2.60 -8.88 2.75
CA ARG A 92 3.02 -9.68 3.91
C ARG A 92 3.27 -11.13 3.55
N TYR A 93 2.45 -11.72 2.70
CA TYR A 93 2.65 -13.07 2.21
C TYR A 93 3.95 -13.22 1.43
N ALA A 94 4.24 -12.31 0.51
CA ALA A 94 5.51 -12.29 -0.20
C ALA A 94 6.70 -12.14 0.77
N GLN A 95 6.57 -11.33 1.82
CA GLN A 95 7.63 -11.07 2.77
C GLN A 95 7.81 -12.21 3.78
N TRP A 96 6.74 -12.64 4.45
CA TRP A 96 6.84 -13.56 5.58
C TRP A 96 6.99 -15.01 5.15
N ASP A 97 6.30 -15.42 4.10
CA ASP A 97 6.32 -16.81 3.64
C ASP A 97 7.34 -17.07 2.52
N HIS A 98 7.71 -16.04 1.74
CA HIS A 98 8.61 -16.16 0.59
C HIS A 98 9.90 -15.35 0.70
N GLY A 99 10.08 -14.55 1.76
CA GLY A 99 11.32 -13.80 2.00
C GLY A 99 11.55 -12.64 1.02
N VAL A 100 10.54 -12.20 0.27
CA VAL A 100 10.63 -11.07 -0.66
C VAL A 100 10.20 -9.79 0.07
N PRO A 101 11.11 -8.82 0.33
CA PRO A 101 10.75 -7.59 1.03
C PRO A 101 9.59 -6.87 0.35
N ALA A 102 8.64 -6.37 1.12
CA ALA A 102 7.43 -5.73 0.58
C ALA A 102 7.76 -4.54 -0.34
N MET A 103 8.80 -3.76 0.00
CA MET A 103 9.22 -2.64 -0.84
C MET A 103 9.91 -3.06 -2.14
N ASP A 104 10.48 -4.27 -2.20
CA ASP A 104 11.01 -4.83 -3.45
C ASP A 104 9.86 -5.24 -4.37
N VAL A 105 8.77 -5.79 -3.82
CA VAL A 105 7.53 -6.04 -4.58
C VAL A 105 7.00 -4.74 -5.19
N VAL A 106 6.87 -3.69 -4.37
CA VAL A 106 6.38 -2.37 -4.82
C VAL A 106 7.30 -1.76 -5.87
N ARG A 107 8.62 -1.82 -5.67
CA ARG A 107 9.61 -1.34 -6.66
C ARG A 107 9.52 -2.11 -7.97
N ARG A 108 9.31 -3.43 -7.91
CA ARG A 108 9.15 -4.25 -9.12
C ARG A 108 7.92 -3.85 -9.91
N ILE A 109 6.77 -3.65 -9.25
CA ILE A 109 5.55 -3.13 -9.87
C ILE A 109 5.83 -1.79 -10.58
N LEU A 110 6.46 -0.83 -9.88
CA LEU A 110 6.77 0.48 -10.44
C LEU A 110 7.75 0.42 -11.61
N THR A 111 8.74 -0.46 -11.55
CA THR A 111 9.69 -0.65 -12.66
C THR A 111 8.98 -1.18 -13.90
N LEU A 112 8.13 -2.19 -13.76
CA LEU A 112 7.35 -2.73 -14.88
C LEU A 112 6.36 -1.71 -15.43
N SER A 113 5.73 -0.93 -14.57
CA SER A 113 4.87 0.18 -14.93
C SER A 113 5.56 1.23 -15.84
N GLU A 114 6.89 1.36 -15.75
CA GLU A 114 7.68 2.25 -16.61
C GLU A 114 8.23 1.57 -17.85
N THR A 115 8.71 0.32 -17.69
CA THR A 115 9.44 -0.38 -18.76
C THR A 115 8.53 -1.20 -19.65
N ASP A 116 7.40 -1.69 -19.14
CA ASP A 116 6.43 -2.50 -19.88
C ASP A 116 5.00 -2.27 -19.32
N PRO A 117 4.42 -1.07 -19.48
CA PRO A 117 3.14 -0.70 -18.87
C PRO A 117 1.94 -1.52 -19.36
N GLY A 118 2.10 -2.25 -20.48
CA GLY A 118 1.06 -3.14 -21.02
C GLY A 118 1.02 -4.51 -20.38
N ARG A 119 2.05 -4.91 -19.62
CA ARG A 119 2.18 -6.26 -19.09
C ARG A 119 1.24 -6.51 -17.90
N TYR A 120 1.12 -5.53 -17.00
CA TYR A 120 0.24 -5.55 -15.84
C TYR A 120 -0.56 -4.25 -15.75
N PRO A 121 -1.52 -4.06 -16.66
CA PRO A 121 -2.20 -2.77 -16.82
C PRO A 121 -3.05 -2.35 -15.62
N LEU A 122 -3.61 -3.30 -14.86
CA LEU A 122 -4.41 -2.99 -13.67
C LEU A 122 -3.52 -2.63 -12.48
N LEU A 123 -2.38 -3.30 -12.29
CA LEU A 123 -1.37 -2.91 -11.31
C LEU A 123 -0.79 -1.53 -11.62
N ASP A 124 -0.47 -1.24 -12.89
CA ASP A 124 -0.04 0.08 -13.31
C ASP A 124 -1.12 1.13 -13.02
N TRP A 125 -2.36 0.83 -13.39
CA TRP A 125 -3.49 1.73 -13.16
C TRP A 125 -3.68 2.04 -11.67
N VAL A 126 -3.72 1.04 -10.80
CA VAL A 126 -3.87 1.22 -9.33
C VAL A 126 -2.68 1.98 -8.76
N SER A 127 -1.46 1.69 -9.22
CA SER A 127 -0.26 2.39 -8.74
C SER A 127 -0.24 3.89 -9.06
N ARG A 128 -1.03 4.34 -10.05
CA ARG A 128 -1.09 5.72 -10.52
C ARG A 128 -2.36 6.46 -10.13
N HIS A 129 -3.49 5.75 -10.09
CA HIS A 129 -4.81 6.35 -10.08
C HIS A 129 -5.71 5.80 -8.98
N PHE A 130 -5.13 5.17 -7.94
CA PHE A 130 -6.02 4.77 -6.88
C PHE A 130 -6.60 6.04 -6.25
N ASP A 131 -7.91 6.17 -6.32
CA ASP A 131 -8.64 7.30 -5.84
C ASP A 131 -9.93 6.81 -5.17
N HIS A 132 -10.21 7.35 -3.99
CA HIS A 132 -11.49 7.21 -3.28
C HIS A 132 -12.06 5.79 -3.21
N PHE A 133 -11.24 4.77 -3.11
CA PHE A 133 -11.71 3.36 -2.96
C PHE A 133 -12.49 2.81 -4.14
N ASN A 134 -12.35 3.38 -5.30
CA ASN A 134 -12.96 2.83 -6.49
C ASN A 134 -12.25 1.55 -6.90
N ALA A 135 -13.03 0.55 -7.29
CA ALA A 135 -12.48 -0.65 -7.92
C ALA A 135 -11.73 -0.27 -9.21
N PRO A 136 -10.68 -1.00 -9.58
CA PRO A 136 -10.00 -0.80 -10.86
C PRO A 136 -10.96 -1.08 -12.04
N PRO A 137 -10.63 -0.64 -13.27
CA PRO A 137 -11.55 -0.63 -14.42
C PRO A 137 -12.30 -1.94 -14.72
N LEU A 138 -11.71 -3.09 -14.43
CA LEU A 138 -12.33 -4.40 -14.62
C LEU A 138 -12.80 -5.05 -13.31
N GLY A 139 -12.80 -4.29 -12.21
CA GLY A 139 -13.14 -4.75 -10.87
C GLY A 139 -12.02 -5.50 -10.15
N TRP A 140 -12.24 -5.79 -8.87
CA TRP A 140 -11.24 -6.41 -8.00
C TRP A 140 -10.85 -7.82 -8.45
N ARG A 141 -11.78 -8.58 -9.01
CA ARG A 141 -11.48 -9.94 -9.48
C ARG A 141 -10.39 -9.94 -10.54
N ALA A 142 -10.57 -9.16 -11.61
CA ALA A 142 -9.58 -9.07 -12.69
C ALA A 142 -8.24 -8.51 -12.18
N PHE A 143 -8.28 -7.56 -11.23
CA PHE A 143 -7.08 -7.03 -10.59
C PHE A 143 -6.31 -8.12 -9.82
N PHE A 144 -6.99 -8.95 -9.03
CA PHE A 144 -6.32 -10.01 -8.28
C PHE A 144 -5.91 -11.20 -9.14
N ASP A 145 -6.60 -11.47 -10.25
CA ASP A 145 -6.12 -12.40 -11.27
C ASP A 145 -4.76 -11.91 -11.84
N GLU A 146 -4.64 -10.61 -12.17
CA GLU A 146 -3.37 -10.00 -12.61
C GLU A 146 -2.29 -9.98 -11.52
N VAL A 147 -2.67 -9.73 -10.25
CA VAL A 147 -1.74 -9.85 -9.12
C VAL A 147 -1.20 -11.28 -8.97
N GLY A 148 -2.03 -12.29 -9.16
CA GLY A 148 -1.62 -13.69 -9.18
C GLY A 148 -0.60 -13.98 -10.27
N ASP A 149 -0.83 -13.49 -11.48
CA ASP A 149 0.11 -13.61 -12.61
C ASP A 149 1.44 -12.88 -12.32
N PHE A 150 1.37 -11.71 -11.71
CA PHE A 150 2.56 -10.96 -11.28
C PHE A 150 3.37 -11.73 -10.23
N LEU A 151 2.73 -12.29 -9.21
CA LEU A 151 3.39 -13.09 -8.18
C LEU A 151 4.14 -14.28 -8.79
N GLU A 152 3.51 -14.98 -9.73
CA GLU A 152 4.09 -16.15 -10.39
C GLU A 152 5.27 -15.77 -11.28
N HIS A 153 5.07 -14.82 -12.20
CA HIS A 153 6.05 -14.56 -13.25
C HIS A 153 7.19 -13.65 -12.81
N GLU A 154 6.94 -12.73 -11.87
CA GLU A 154 7.93 -11.74 -11.45
C GLU A 154 8.63 -12.09 -10.14
N LEU A 155 7.96 -12.84 -9.26
CA LEU A 155 8.49 -13.20 -7.95
C LEU A 155 8.70 -14.70 -7.78
N GLY A 156 8.27 -15.54 -8.74
CA GLY A 156 8.38 -17.00 -8.65
C GLY A 156 7.44 -17.63 -7.62
N ILE A 157 6.40 -16.89 -7.18
CA ILE A 157 5.40 -17.38 -6.23
C ILE A 157 4.23 -17.97 -7.02
N GLY A 158 4.35 -19.25 -7.35
CA GLY A 158 3.39 -19.98 -8.18
C GLY A 158 2.04 -20.25 -7.50
N PRO A 159 1.05 -20.79 -8.22
CA PRO A 159 -0.25 -21.16 -7.69
C PRO A 159 -0.16 -22.16 -6.54
N SER A 160 -0.84 -21.87 -5.43
CA SER A 160 -0.92 -22.73 -4.24
C SER A 160 -2.18 -22.39 -3.43
N PRO A 161 -2.71 -23.30 -2.60
CA PRO A 161 -3.90 -23.01 -1.80
C PRO A 161 -3.73 -21.81 -0.87
N ASP A 162 -2.56 -21.62 -0.28
CA ASP A 162 -2.23 -20.48 0.58
C ASP A 162 -2.15 -19.16 -0.20
N ARG A 163 -1.54 -19.13 -1.40
CA ARG A 163 -1.57 -17.96 -2.28
C ARG A 163 -3.01 -17.58 -2.66
N GLU A 164 -3.80 -18.54 -3.08
CA GLU A 164 -5.20 -18.31 -3.45
C GLU A 164 -6.04 -17.82 -2.26
N ALA A 165 -5.78 -18.33 -1.05
CA ALA A 165 -6.42 -17.85 0.17
C ALA A 165 -6.07 -16.38 0.46
N VAL A 166 -4.80 -15.98 0.27
CA VAL A 166 -4.36 -14.57 0.44
C VAL A 166 -5.04 -13.65 -0.58
N LEU A 167 -5.02 -14.02 -1.87
CA LEU A 167 -5.64 -13.21 -2.92
C LEU A 167 -7.15 -13.08 -2.67
N ALA A 168 -7.79 -14.19 -2.30
CA ALA A 168 -9.21 -14.21 -1.98
C ALA A 168 -9.58 -13.37 -0.75
N ALA A 169 -8.78 -13.47 0.33
CA ALA A 169 -8.98 -12.68 1.55
C ALA A 169 -8.77 -11.19 1.26
N GLN A 170 -7.69 -10.85 0.54
CA GLN A 170 -7.38 -9.46 0.20
C GLN A 170 -8.50 -8.83 -0.65
N ALA A 171 -8.96 -9.52 -1.69
CA ALA A 171 -10.08 -9.05 -2.51
C ALA A 171 -11.37 -8.89 -1.69
N PHE A 172 -11.60 -9.81 -0.75
CA PHE A 172 -12.84 -9.86 0.02
C PHE A 172 -12.97 -8.73 1.05
N VAL A 173 -11.87 -8.22 1.58
CA VAL A 173 -11.90 -7.10 2.56
C VAL A 173 -11.94 -5.73 1.91
N LEU A 174 -11.79 -5.65 0.58
CA LEU A 174 -11.88 -4.38 -0.14
C LEU A 174 -13.33 -3.95 -0.35
N PRO A 175 -13.60 -2.64 -0.44
CA PRO A 175 -14.92 -2.12 -0.76
C PRO A 175 -15.42 -2.65 -2.10
N ASP A 176 -16.67 -3.11 -2.13
CA ASP A 176 -17.33 -3.55 -3.37
C ASP A 176 -18.75 -3.03 -3.43
N VAL A 177 -19.05 -2.25 -4.46
CA VAL A 177 -20.35 -1.58 -4.62
C VAL A 177 -21.44 -2.62 -4.85
N GLY A 178 -22.50 -2.53 -4.05
CA GLY A 178 -23.66 -3.44 -4.17
C GLY A 178 -23.55 -4.73 -3.38
N ARG A 179 -22.49 -4.89 -2.60
CA ARG A 179 -22.32 -6.01 -1.67
C ARG A 179 -23.31 -5.92 -0.52
N SER A 180 -23.90 -7.03 -0.12
CA SER A 180 -24.78 -7.11 1.06
C SER A 180 -24.00 -7.63 2.27
N PHE A 181 -24.31 -7.12 3.46
CA PHE A 181 -23.64 -7.49 4.70
C PHE A 181 -24.62 -8.09 5.71
N PRO A 182 -24.20 -9.02 6.61
CA PRO A 182 -22.86 -9.62 6.61
C PRO A 182 -22.62 -10.50 5.38
N ASP A 183 -21.36 -10.55 4.92
CA ASP A 183 -20.97 -11.42 3.82
C ASP A 183 -19.85 -12.36 4.30
N THR A 184 -19.91 -13.64 3.93
CA THR A 184 -19.00 -14.68 4.40
C THR A 184 -18.38 -15.43 3.23
N ARG A 185 -17.07 -15.66 3.32
CA ARG A 185 -16.31 -16.40 2.34
C ARG A 185 -15.48 -17.49 3.00
N ALA A 186 -15.59 -18.72 2.50
CA ALA A 186 -14.71 -19.81 2.89
C ALA A 186 -13.31 -19.61 2.29
N LEU A 187 -12.29 -19.83 3.10
CA LEU A 187 -10.87 -19.78 2.74
C LEU A 187 -10.20 -21.09 3.13
N ASP A 188 -9.28 -21.56 2.29
CA ASP A 188 -8.53 -22.80 2.55
C ASP A 188 -7.54 -22.66 3.71
N HIS A 189 -7.17 -21.42 4.06
CA HIS A 189 -6.28 -21.10 5.18
C HIS A 189 -6.77 -19.87 5.95
N ASP A 190 -6.54 -19.85 7.28
CA ASP A 190 -6.86 -18.70 8.15
C ASP A 190 -5.82 -17.58 7.98
N VAL A 191 -5.99 -16.81 6.90
CA VAL A 191 -5.15 -15.65 6.57
C VAL A 191 -5.18 -14.59 7.68
N VAL A 192 -6.33 -14.41 8.33
CA VAL A 192 -6.49 -13.40 9.41
C VAL A 192 -5.78 -13.83 10.66
N GLY A 193 -5.90 -15.10 11.06
CA GLY A 193 -5.17 -15.68 12.18
C GLY A 193 -3.66 -15.63 11.95
N TRP A 194 -3.20 -16.01 10.75
CA TRP A 194 -1.80 -15.92 10.34
C TRP A 194 -1.28 -14.47 10.44
N PHE A 195 -1.97 -13.51 9.86
CA PHE A 195 -1.59 -12.10 9.91
C PHE A 195 -1.54 -11.56 11.34
N ARG A 196 -2.52 -11.95 12.18
CA ARG A 196 -2.59 -11.55 13.59
C ARG A 196 -1.42 -12.13 14.41
N ASP A 197 -1.09 -13.40 14.21
CA ASP A 197 0.01 -14.03 14.94
C ASP A 197 1.34 -13.37 14.61
N HIS A 198 1.60 -13.08 13.33
CA HIS A 198 2.79 -12.36 12.88
C HIS A 198 2.86 -10.93 13.45
N THR A 199 1.78 -10.19 13.42
CA THR A 199 1.76 -8.82 13.96
C THR A 199 1.91 -8.78 15.46
N ARG A 200 1.33 -9.72 16.21
CA ARG A 200 1.52 -9.82 17.67
C ARG A 200 2.96 -10.13 18.05
N ALA A 201 3.61 -11.00 17.30
CA ALA A 201 5.02 -11.33 17.54
C ALA A 201 5.93 -10.12 17.43
N LEU A 202 5.63 -9.19 16.50
CA LEU A 202 6.39 -7.94 16.36
C LEU A 202 6.26 -6.99 17.58
N TRP A 203 5.16 -7.05 18.29
CA TRP A 203 4.90 -6.17 19.45
C TRP A 203 5.32 -6.79 20.79
N GLY A 204 5.95 -7.96 20.78
CA GLY A 204 6.54 -8.56 21.98
C GLY A 204 5.54 -9.19 22.94
N ASP A 205 4.30 -9.41 22.53
CA ASP A 205 3.25 -10.03 23.36
C ASP A 205 3.43 -11.56 23.49
N GLY A 206 4.64 -12.00 23.82
CA GLY A 206 4.90 -13.32 24.38
C GLY A 206 4.70 -14.53 23.46
N VAL A 207 4.65 -14.35 22.15
CA VAL A 207 4.64 -15.46 21.20
C VAL A 207 6.05 -16.01 21.09
N ALA A 208 6.35 -16.99 21.94
CA ALA A 208 7.65 -17.67 21.99
C ALA A 208 7.81 -18.75 20.90
N GLU A 209 6.87 -18.91 20.02
CA GLU A 209 6.91 -19.90 18.94
C GLU A 209 7.43 -19.28 17.63
N PRO A 210 8.22 -20.03 16.85
CA PRO A 210 8.61 -19.56 15.52
C PRO A 210 7.35 -19.32 14.70
N LEU A 211 7.31 -18.15 14.02
CA LEU A 211 6.24 -17.79 13.11
C LEU A 211 6.08 -18.89 12.06
N ARG A 212 4.85 -19.31 11.85
CA ARG A 212 4.52 -20.43 10.97
C ARG A 212 4.06 -19.91 9.60
N PRO A 213 4.41 -20.59 8.50
CA PRO A 213 3.92 -20.22 7.18
C PRO A 213 2.39 -20.40 7.10
N LEU A 214 1.75 -19.60 6.25
CA LEU A 214 0.29 -19.61 6.07
C LEU A 214 -0.26 -21.00 5.75
N SER A 215 0.46 -21.79 4.97
CA SER A 215 0.08 -23.16 4.59
C SER A 215 -0.18 -24.09 5.79
N THR A 216 0.26 -23.73 7.00
CA THR A 216 0.01 -24.51 8.23
C THR A 216 -1.25 -24.08 8.98
N TYR A 217 -1.90 -23.00 8.59
CA TYR A 217 -3.13 -22.53 9.20
C TYR A 217 -4.33 -23.30 8.61
N PRO A 218 -5.34 -23.67 9.43
CA PRO A 218 -6.48 -24.44 8.95
C PRO A 218 -7.39 -23.59 8.05
N ALA A 219 -8.25 -24.27 7.33
CA ALA A 219 -9.35 -23.62 6.62
C ALA A 219 -10.27 -22.85 7.58
N THR A 220 -10.83 -21.73 7.14
CA THR A 220 -11.70 -20.87 7.94
C THR A 220 -12.78 -20.20 7.10
N GLU A 221 -13.72 -19.53 7.78
CA GLU A 221 -14.66 -18.61 7.15
C GLU A 221 -14.29 -17.16 7.54
N LEU A 222 -14.14 -16.30 6.55
CA LEU A 222 -13.94 -14.86 6.73
C LEU A 222 -15.27 -14.15 6.53
N THR A 223 -15.75 -13.46 7.58
CA THR A 223 -16.99 -12.67 7.52
C THR A 223 -16.68 -11.19 7.59
N VAL A 224 -17.26 -10.41 6.69
CA VAL A 224 -17.25 -8.94 6.71
C VAL A 224 -18.65 -8.47 7.08
N TYR A 225 -18.78 -7.71 8.15
CA TYR A 225 -20.05 -7.35 8.75
C TYR A 225 -20.61 -6.00 8.29
N GLY A 226 -19.84 -5.17 7.66
CA GLY A 226 -20.25 -3.86 7.17
C GLY A 226 -19.42 -3.38 5.98
N ASP A 227 -19.97 -2.44 5.23
CA ASP A 227 -19.23 -1.84 4.13
C ASP A 227 -18.02 -1.08 4.70
N PRO A 228 -16.84 -1.46 4.30
CA PRO A 228 -15.68 -0.68 4.63
C PRO A 228 -15.86 0.82 4.32
N LEU A 229 -16.51 1.26 3.28
CA LEU A 229 -16.75 2.67 2.95
C LEU A 229 -17.68 3.40 3.96
N ASP A 230 -18.59 2.69 4.61
CA ASP A 230 -19.53 3.31 5.55
C ASP A 230 -18.85 3.85 6.81
N SER A 231 -17.69 3.33 7.16
CA SER A 231 -16.90 3.77 8.29
C SER A 231 -16.09 5.04 8.05
N CYS A 232 -15.86 5.42 6.79
CA CYS A 232 -15.06 6.61 6.42
C CYS A 232 -15.61 7.95 6.93
N GLY A 233 -16.86 8.03 7.32
CA GLY A 233 -17.44 9.29 7.80
C GLY A 233 -18.04 9.22 9.21
N ARG A 234 -18.09 8.05 9.85
CA ARG A 234 -18.89 7.84 11.06
C ARG A 234 -18.15 7.26 12.26
N GLY A 235 -16.82 7.14 12.18
CA GLY A 235 -16.09 6.34 13.16
C GLY A 235 -16.31 4.85 12.87
N ILE A 236 -15.34 4.07 13.18
CA ILE A 236 -15.25 2.65 12.91
C ILE A 236 -16.52 1.96 13.40
N THR A 237 -17.35 1.50 12.49
CA THR A 237 -18.20 0.38 12.81
C THR A 237 -17.30 -0.84 12.73
N ALA A 238 -16.68 -1.15 13.86
CA ALA A 238 -15.97 -2.39 14.01
C ALA A 238 -16.89 -3.50 13.51
N THR A 239 -16.37 -4.34 12.66
CA THR A 239 -16.99 -5.63 12.44
C THR A 239 -17.02 -6.30 13.80
N ASP A 240 -18.15 -6.84 14.24
CA ASP A 240 -18.25 -7.49 15.55
C ASP A 240 -17.32 -8.71 15.68
N ASP A 241 -16.65 -9.10 14.60
CA ASP A 241 -15.65 -10.16 14.59
C ASP A 241 -14.23 -9.57 14.79
N PRO A 242 -13.58 -9.82 15.95
CA PRO A 242 -12.22 -9.35 16.24
C PRO A 242 -11.18 -9.78 15.19
N ARG A 243 -11.44 -10.84 14.41
CA ARG A 243 -10.55 -11.29 13.35
C ARG A 243 -10.50 -10.30 12.18
N ASN A 244 -11.59 -9.58 11.93
CA ASN A 244 -11.69 -8.59 10.88
C ASN A 244 -11.16 -7.20 11.32
N GLU A 245 -11.10 -6.93 12.62
CA GLU A 245 -10.65 -5.66 13.18
C GLU A 245 -9.24 -5.29 12.70
N VAL A 246 -8.33 -6.26 12.66
CA VAL A 246 -6.95 -6.07 12.22
C VAL A 246 -6.85 -5.69 10.73
N LEU A 247 -7.79 -6.13 9.90
CA LEU A 247 -7.80 -5.86 8.47
C LEU A 247 -8.50 -4.54 8.13
N THR A 248 -9.57 -4.23 8.84
CA THR A 248 -10.45 -3.10 8.53
C THR A 248 -10.09 -1.83 9.28
N GLU A 249 -9.66 -1.91 10.53
CA GLU A 249 -9.38 -0.74 11.35
C GLU A 249 -8.27 0.16 10.76
N ARG A 250 -7.26 -0.43 10.15
CA ARG A 250 -6.15 0.32 9.53
C ARG A 250 -6.47 0.86 8.14
N PHE A 251 -7.42 0.30 7.46
CA PHE A 251 -7.89 0.79 6.17
C PHE A 251 -8.46 2.22 6.27
N TRP A 252 -9.05 2.58 7.42
CA TRP A 252 -9.87 3.78 7.63
C TRP A 252 -9.15 4.99 8.18
N ILE A 253 -8.17 4.79 9.06
CA ILE A 253 -7.48 5.89 9.76
C ILE A 253 -6.78 6.85 8.79
N VAL A 254 -6.67 6.48 7.54
CA VAL A 254 -5.81 7.15 6.57
C VAL A 254 -6.55 7.90 5.48
N GLY A 255 -7.73 7.47 5.10
CA GLY A 255 -8.41 7.91 3.89
C GLY A 255 -8.70 9.42 3.87
N HIS A 256 -9.11 10.00 4.98
CA HIS A 256 -9.66 11.35 4.99
C HIS A 256 -8.64 12.49 4.83
N TRP A 257 -7.42 12.33 5.33
CA TRP A 257 -6.47 13.45 5.39
C TRP A 257 -5.57 13.60 4.16
N GLU A 258 -5.36 12.53 3.40
CA GLU A 258 -4.55 12.60 2.19
C GLU A 258 -5.34 12.96 0.94
N LEU A 259 -6.64 12.79 0.98
CA LEU A 259 -7.56 13.15 -0.11
C LEU A 259 -7.71 14.67 -0.28
N ASP A 260 -7.59 15.43 0.81
CA ASP A 260 -7.58 16.89 0.80
C ASP A 260 -6.19 17.48 0.47
N SER A 261 -5.20 16.65 0.19
CA SER A 261 -3.88 17.15 -0.22
C SER A 261 -3.94 17.71 -1.64
N PRO A 262 -3.43 18.93 -1.89
CA PRO A 262 -3.36 19.53 -3.23
C PRO A 262 -2.63 18.66 -4.27
N LEU A 263 -1.89 17.65 -3.83
CA LEU A 263 -1.18 16.71 -4.68
C LEU A 263 -2.06 15.57 -5.19
N VAL A 264 -3.13 15.24 -4.48
CA VAL A 264 -4.14 14.28 -4.97
C VAL A 264 -5.13 14.99 -5.88
N SER A 265 -5.45 16.24 -5.59
CA SER A 265 -6.35 17.05 -6.41
C SER A 265 -5.74 17.51 -7.75
N ASN A 266 -4.42 17.45 -7.91
CA ASN A 266 -3.72 17.76 -9.15
C ASN A 266 -3.49 16.55 -10.08
N VAL A 267 -4.18 15.44 -9.85
CA VAL A 267 -4.26 14.38 -10.86
C VAL A 267 -5.21 14.89 -11.97
N PRO A 268 -4.70 15.19 -13.18
CA PRO A 268 -5.56 15.69 -14.25
C PRO A 268 -6.62 14.64 -14.55
N GLU A 269 -7.86 15.11 -14.69
CA GLU A 269 -9.08 14.40 -15.14
C GLU A 269 -8.90 12.92 -15.50
N VAL A 270 -8.98 12.06 -14.52
CA VAL A 270 -8.92 10.60 -14.65
C VAL A 270 -10.09 10.06 -15.50
N ALA A 271 -11.14 10.85 -15.66
CA ALA A 271 -12.33 10.48 -16.45
C ALA A 271 -12.06 10.30 -17.96
N ALA A 272 -10.94 10.81 -18.49
CA ALA A 272 -10.64 10.73 -19.92
C ALA A 272 -9.61 9.66 -20.31
N ALA A 273 -8.97 9.01 -19.35
CA ALA A 273 -7.84 8.12 -19.58
C ALA A 273 -8.04 6.68 -19.12
N ALA A 274 -9.30 6.22 -18.98
CA ALA A 274 -9.53 4.78 -18.81
C ALA A 274 -8.98 4.07 -20.07
N PRO A 275 -7.92 3.25 -19.95
CA PRO A 275 -7.45 2.48 -21.11
C PRO A 275 -8.63 1.66 -21.62
N GLN A 276 -8.82 1.66 -22.95
CA GLN A 276 -9.79 0.75 -23.57
C GLN A 276 -9.21 -0.67 -23.45
N PHE A 277 -9.53 -1.33 -22.35
CA PHE A 277 -9.28 -2.76 -22.20
C PHE A 277 -10.16 -3.51 -23.23
N ARG A 278 -9.55 -4.12 -24.21
CA ARG A 278 -10.19 -5.05 -25.16
C ARG A 278 -9.95 -6.49 -24.73
#